data_2c36b14937e5fe4e19864f8b15b23b65
#
_entry.id   2c36b14937e5fe4e19864f8b15b23b65
#
_cell.length_a   1.000
_cell.length_b   1.000
_cell.length_c   1.000
_cell.angle_alpha   90.00
_cell.angle_beta   90.00
_cell.angle_gamma   90.00
#
_symmetry.space_group_name_H-M   'P 1'
#
loop_
_entity.id
_entity.type
_entity.pdbx_description
1 polymer ?
#
loop_
_entity_poly.entity_id
_entity_poly.type
_entity_poly.pdbx_seq_one_letter_code
_entity_poly.pdbx_strand_id
1 'polypeptide(L)'
;RKNIITLEDPIEYELPWVIQSEVNEKSGFTFEGGLKSLLRQDPDVIMVWEIRWKETLDTATQASLTWHLVLSTLHTKSAAETLDRIINMWLKPYIIASALDTIIAQRLVRKICSHCKIEREKTPQDTAMIKAMMQEVWMKWL
;
A
#
# COMPACT_ATOMS: atom_id res chain seq x y z
N ARG A 1 -2.21 -16.00 -17.92
CA ARG A 1 -2.42 -15.97 -16.48
C ARG A 1 -1.25 -15.24 -15.86
N LYS A 2 -1.51 -14.28 -14.93
CA LYS A 2 -0.45 -13.53 -14.24
C LYS A 2 0.13 -14.35 -13.10
N ASN A 3 1.45 -14.30 -12.95
CA ASN A 3 2.17 -14.90 -11.83
C ASN A 3 2.20 -13.89 -10.67
N ILE A 4 1.42 -14.16 -9.62
CA ILE A 4 1.28 -13.27 -8.45
C ILE A 4 1.95 -13.96 -7.27
N ILE A 5 2.91 -13.29 -6.67
CA ILE A 5 3.68 -13.83 -5.54
C ILE A 5 3.62 -12.84 -4.38
N THR A 6 3.45 -13.34 -3.17
CA THR A 6 3.44 -12.53 -1.96
C THR A 6 4.52 -12.94 -0.98
N LEU A 7 4.94 -11.99 -0.17
CA LEU A 7 5.84 -12.18 0.97
C LEU A 7 5.19 -11.53 2.19
N GLU A 8 4.80 -12.33 3.17
CA GLU A 8 3.92 -11.94 4.26
C GLU A 8 4.51 -12.30 5.64
N ASP A 9 4.04 -11.63 6.70
CA ASP A 9 4.44 -11.89 8.10
C ASP A 9 3.30 -11.52 9.07
N PRO A 10 2.43 -12.47 9.40
CA PRO A 10 2.19 -13.79 8.79
C PRO A 10 1.25 -13.73 7.57
N ILE A 11 0.95 -14.88 6.96
CA ILE A 11 -0.14 -15.00 5.98
C ILE A 11 -1.47 -14.88 6.71
N GLU A 12 -2.24 -13.81 6.44
CA GLU A 12 -3.55 -13.54 7.06
C GLU A 12 -4.69 -14.34 6.43
N TYR A 13 -4.66 -14.49 5.11
CA TYR A 13 -5.66 -15.20 4.33
C TYR A 13 -5.01 -16.02 3.24
N GLU A 14 -5.38 -17.29 3.13
CA GLU A 14 -5.00 -18.12 1.99
C GLU A 14 -5.77 -17.68 0.73
N LEU A 15 -5.04 -17.27 -0.28
CA LEU A 15 -5.59 -16.80 -1.55
C LEU A 15 -5.39 -17.85 -2.64
N PRO A 16 -6.47 -18.42 -3.22
CA PRO A 16 -6.32 -19.33 -4.35
C PRO A 16 -5.66 -18.59 -5.52
N TRP A 17 -4.72 -19.26 -6.19
CA TRP A 17 -3.99 -18.76 -7.37
C TRP A 17 -2.87 -17.75 -7.09
N VAL A 18 -2.55 -17.47 -5.85
CA VAL A 18 -1.41 -16.65 -5.41
C VAL A 18 -0.38 -17.57 -4.79
N ILE A 19 0.89 -17.35 -5.10
CA ILE A 19 2.01 -18.03 -4.44
C ILE A 19 2.36 -17.20 -3.21
N GLN A 20 1.99 -17.69 -2.03
CA GLN A 20 2.21 -16.96 -0.78
C GLN A 20 3.40 -17.57 -0.04
N SER A 21 4.30 -16.71 0.44
CA SER A 21 5.46 -17.09 1.23
C SER A 21 5.47 -16.33 2.54
N GLU A 22 5.63 -17.04 3.65
CA GLU A 22 5.71 -16.44 4.97
C GLU A 22 7.16 -16.24 5.39
N VAL A 23 7.46 -15.05 5.90
CA VAL A 23 8.78 -14.72 6.43
C VAL A 23 9.03 -15.50 7.72
N ASN A 24 10.25 -16.01 7.86
CA ASN A 24 10.70 -16.68 9.09
C ASN A 24 12.14 -16.27 9.40
N GLU A 25 12.28 -15.17 10.13
CA GLU A 25 13.60 -14.64 10.50
C GLU A 25 14.46 -15.64 11.30
N LYS A 26 13.81 -16.51 12.08
CA LYS A 26 14.52 -17.54 12.87
C LYS A 26 15.23 -18.56 12.00
N SER A 27 14.68 -18.83 10.82
CA SER A 27 15.31 -19.73 9.82
C SER A 27 16.20 -18.98 8.82
N GLY A 28 16.32 -17.64 8.95
CA GLY A 28 17.07 -16.80 8.02
C GLY A 28 16.30 -16.39 6.77
N PHE A 29 15.01 -16.74 6.66
CA PHE A 29 14.16 -16.30 5.56
C PHE A 29 13.56 -14.92 5.88
N THR A 30 14.27 -13.87 5.51
CA THR A 30 13.93 -12.47 5.74
C THR A 30 13.14 -11.88 4.57
N PHE A 31 12.50 -10.71 4.77
CA PHE A 31 11.85 -9.95 3.69
C PHE A 31 12.81 -9.66 2.53
N GLU A 32 14.03 -9.19 2.82
CA GLU A 32 15.03 -8.90 1.78
C GLU A 32 15.44 -10.16 1.01
N GLY A 33 15.81 -11.23 1.74
CA GLY A 33 16.22 -12.49 1.13
C GLY A 33 15.11 -13.18 0.35
N GLY A 34 13.90 -13.17 0.91
CA GLY A 34 12.68 -13.67 0.27
C GLY A 34 12.39 -12.92 -1.02
N LEU A 35 12.35 -11.59 -0.99
CA LEU A 35 12.07 -10.76 -2.16
C LEU A 35 13.09 -10.98 -3.28
N LYS A 36 14.39 -11.06 -2.96
CA LYS A 36 15.45 -11.41 -3.93
C LYS A 36 15.25 -12.81 -4.56
N SER A 37 14.72 -13.76 -3.81
CA SER A 37 14.38 -15.09 -4.31
C SER A 37 13.17 -15.07 -5.22
N LEU A 38 12.12 -14.32 -4.85
CA LEU A 38 10.88 -14.20 -5.61
C LEU A 38 11.10 -13.55 -6.99
N LEU A 39 11.98 -12.57 -7.09
CA LEU A 39 12.35 -11.93 -8.35
C LEU A 39 12.92 -12.90 -9.39
N ARG A 40 13.45 -14.05 -8.96
CA ARG A 40 13.95 -15.10 -9.87
C ARG A 40 12.89 -16.08 -10.35
N GLN A 41 11.65 -15.93 -9.92
CA GLN A 41 10.53 -16.80 -10.26
C GLN A 41 9.63 -16.20 -11.35
N ASP A 42 10.12 -15.21 -12.09
CA ASP A 42 9.42 -14.50 -13.16
C ASP A 42 8.02 -14.02 -12.75
N PRO A 43 7.90 -13.21 -11.67
CA PRO A 43 6.62 -12.69 -11.20
C PRO A 43 6.13 -11.55 -12.08
N ASP A 44 4.82 -11.50 -12.34
CA ASP A 44 4.17 -10.31 -12.91
C ASP A 44 3.82 -9.30 -11.81
N VAL A 45 3.40 -9.80 -10.66
CA VAL A 45 2.97 -8.99 -9.50
C VAL A 45 3.64 -9.53 -8.25
N ILE A 46 4.23 -8.63 -7.50
CA ILE A 46 4.84 -8.92 -6.20
C ILE A 46 4.11 -8.11 -5.13
N MET A 47 3.66 -8.77 -4.07
CA MET A 47 3.16 -8.10 -2.87
C MET A 47 4.13 -8.33 -1.71
N VAL A 48 4.62 -7.25 -1.12
CA VAL A 48 5.39 -7.28 0.12
C VAL A 48 4.49 -6.76 1.23
N TRP A 49 4.18 -7.60 2.22
CA TRP A 49 3.18 -7.31 3.25
C TRP A 49 3.41 -5.96 3.94
N GLU A 50 4.65 -5.71 4.39
CA GLU A 50 5.02 -4.35 4.77
C GLU A 50 6.51 -4.06 4.56
N ILE A 51 6.80 -2.81 4.27
CA ILE A 51 8.16 -2.30 4.21
C ILE A 51 8.47 -1.59 5.53
N ARG A 52 9.26 -2.25 6.37
CA ARG A 52 9.77 -1.71 7.65
C ARG A 52 11.19 -1.18 7.53
N TRP A 53 12.00 -1.81 6.69
CA TRP A 53 13.44 -1.61 6.61
C TRP A 53 13.86 -1.06 5.25
N LYS A 54 14.95 -0.31 5.26
CA LYS A 54 15.52 0.32 4.05
C LYS A 54 15.85 -0.73 2.98
N GLU A 55 16.43 -1.84 3.36
CA GLU A 55 16.89 -2.89 2.45
C GLU A 55 15.71 -3.50 1.67
N THR A 56 14.58 -3.70 2.34
CA THR A 56 13.34 -4.17 1.70
C THR A 56 12.78 -3.10 0.76
N LEU A 57 12.81 -1.82 1.16
CA LEU A 57 12.37 -0.71 0.32
C LEU A 57 13.24 -0.59 -0.95
N ASP A 58 14.56 -0.66 -0.80
CA ASP A 58 15.50 -0.59 -1.93
C ASP A 58 15.23 -1.74 -2.92
N THR A 59 15.08 -2.98 -2.42
CA THR A 59 14.82 -4.15 -3.27
C THR A 59 13.45 -4.08 -3.96
N ALA A 60 12.40 -3.66 -3.25
CA ALA A 60 11.06 -3.47 -3.80
C ALA A 60 11.04 -2.39 -4.89
N THR A 61 11.76 -1.28 -4.65
CA THR A 61 11.90 -0.19 -5.61
C THR A 61 12.65 -0.66 -6.88
N GLN A 62 13.74 -1.41 -6.73
CA GLN A 62 14.45 -1.97 -7.88
C GLN A 62 13.55 -2.93 -8.69
N ALA A 63 12.72 -3.74 -8.02
CA ALA A 63 11.75 -4.59 -8.69
C ALA A 63 10.74 -3.77 -9.51
N SER A 64 10.21 -2.67 -8.96
CA SER A 64 9.26 -1.82 -9.69
C SER A 64 9.89 -1.14 -10.90
N LEU A 65 11.16 -0.72 -10.82
CA LEU A 65 11.91 -0.15 -11.94
C LEU A 65 12.24 -1.16 -13.04
N THR A 66 12.14 -2.46 -12.76
CA THR A 66 12.37 -3.57 -13.72
C THR A 66 11.07 -4.21 -14.20
N TRP A 67 10.01 -3.42 -14.32
CA TRP A 67 8.72 -3.80 -14.94
C TRP A 67 7.84 -4.76 -14.13
N HIS A 68 8.11 -4.96 -12.84
CA HIS A 68 7.20 -5.69 -11.96
C HIS A 68 6.20 -4.73 -11.32
N LEU A 69 4.93 -5.13 -11.25
CA LEU A 69 3.98 -4.42 -10.40
C LEU A 69 4.24 -4.81 -8.94
N VAL A 70 4.73 -3.87 -8.16
CA VAL A 70 5.01 -4.08 -6.73
C VAL A 70 3.93 -3.40 -5.89
N LEU A 71 3.28 -4.16 -5.05
CA LEU A 71 2.30 -3.69 -4.05
C LEU A 71 2.91 -3.84 -2.67
N SER A 72 2.73 -2.84 -1.81
CA SER A 72 3.21 -2.93 -0.44
C SER A 72 2.41 -2.04 0.51
N THR A 73 2.64 -2.22 1.79
CA THR A 73 2.07 -1.38 2.84
C THR A 73 3.16 -0.66 3.62
N LEU A 74 2.82 0.52 4.11
CA LEU A 74 3.66 1.35 4.99
C LEU A 74 2.79 1.89 6.12
N HIS A 75 3.31 1.85 7.35
CA HIS A 75 2.62 2.43 8.51
C HIS A 75 2.82 3.94 8.55
N THR A 76 1.85 4.68 7.99
CA THR A 76 1.78 6.15 7.99
C THR A 76 0.36 6.62 8.30
N LYS A 77 0.21 7.84 8.79
CA LYS A 77 -1.10 8.38 9.14
C LYS A 77 -1.89 8.87 7.92
N SER A 78 -1.21 9.19 6.83
CA SER A 78 -1.84 9.69 5.61
C SER A 78 -1.01 9.33 4.38
N ALA A 79 -1.61 9.45 3.18
CA ALA A 79 -0.90 9.25 1.93
C ALA A 79 0.27 10.26 1.75
N ALA A 80 0.10 11.50 2.18
CA ALA A 80 1.16 12.51 2.11
C ALA A 80 2.36 12.16 3.00
N GLU A 81 2.13 11.70 4.24
CA GLU A 81 3.21 11.28 5.14
C GLU A 81 4.00 10.07 4.63
N THR A 82 3.43 9.31 3.70
CA THR A 82 4.13 8.17 3.10
C THR A 82 5.37 8.62 2.32
N LEU A 83 5.30 9.75 1.62
CA LEU A 83 6.45 10.30 0.90
C LEU A 83 7.58 10.68 1.85
N ASP A 84 7.25 11.38 2.94
CA ASP A 84 8.23 11.75 3.97
C ASP A 84 8.86 10.51 4.60
N ARG A 85 8.05 9.48 4.85
CA ARG A 85 8.54 8.21 5.40
C ARG A 85 9.54 7.53 4.46
N ILE A 86 9.24 7.46 3.17
CA ILE A 86 10.11 6.86 2.15
C ILE A 86 11.42 7.65 2.03
N ILE A 87 11.36 8.99 2.03
CA ILE A 87 12.53 9.86 2.01
C ILE A 87 13.38 9.66 3.26
N ASN A 88 12.76 9.57 4.44
CA ASN A 88 13.45 9.31 5.71
C ASN A 88 14.09 7.92 5.77
N MET A 89 13.63 6.97 4.97
CA MET A 89 14.27 5.67 4.74
C MET A 89 15.42 5.74 3.72
N TRP A 90 15.89 6.96 3.37
CA TRP A 90 17.02 7.24 2.48
C TRP A 90 16.80 6.87 1.00
N LEU A 91 15.57 6.74 0.55
CA LEU A 91 15.30 6.62 -0.87
C LEU A 91 15.39 7.99 -1.54
N LYS A 92 16.15 8.08 -2.63
CA LYS A 92 16.37 9.35 -3.33
C LYS A 92 15.09 9.81 -4.05
N PRO A 93 14.73 11.11 -3.99
CA PRO A 93 13.48 11.63 -4.57
C PRO A 93 13.28 11.31 -6.06
N TYR A 94 14.33 11.32 -6.87
CA TYR A 94 14.22 10.98 -8.29
C TYR A 94 13.88 9.50 -8.53
N ILE A 95 14.28 8.60 -7.61
CA ILE A 95 13.92 7.19 -7.67
C ILE A 95 12.44 7.02 -7.29
N ILE A 96 11.99 7.74 -6.25
CA ILE A 96 10.58 7.73 -5.85
C ILE A 96 9.68 8.15 -7.00
N ALA A 97 10.03 9.25 -7.69
CA ALA A 97 9.26 9.76 -8.82
C ALA A 97 9.14 8.77 -10.00
N SER A 98 10.11 7.85 -10.14
CA SER A 98 10.12 6.87 -11.22
C SER A 98 9.50 5.52 -10.83
N ALA A 99 9.44 5.20 -9.54
CA ALA A 99 9.04 3.89 -9.03
C ALA A 99 7.66 3.88 -8.37
N LEU A 100 7.17 5.04 -7.94
CA LEU A 100 5.93 5.16 -7.18
C LEU A 100 4.81 5.75 -8.04
N ASP A 101 3.81 4.94 -8.35
CA ASP A 101 2.65 5.36 -9.14
C ASP A 101 1.51 5.88 -8.28
N THR A 102 1.17 5.17 -7.22
CA THR A 102 -0.05 5.45 -6.45
C THR A 102 0.16 5.18 -4.97
N ILE A 103 -0.37 6.06 -4.14
CA ILE A 103 -0.46 5.89 -2.68
C ILE A 103 -1.92 5.91 -2.28
N ILE A 104 -2.36 4.87 -1.55
CA ILE A 104 -3.74 4.75 -1.06
C ILE A 104 -3.70 4.76 0.47
N ALA A 105 -4.40 5.70 1.08
CA ALA A 105 -4.63 5.72 2.52
C ALA A 105 -6.07 5.33 2.84
N GLN A 106 -6.25 4.46 3.84
CA GLN A 106 -7.55 3.96 4.26
C GLN A 106 -7.85 4.35 5.70
N ARG A 107 -9.13 4.61 5.99
CA ARG A 107 -9.64 4.81 7.33
C ARG A 107 -10.94 4.05 7.52
N LEU A 108 -11.09 3.43 8.67
CA LEU A 108 -12.35 2.80 9.06
C LEU A 108 -13.34 3.87 9.50
N VAL A 109 -14.56 3.78 8.97
CA VAL A 109 -15.68 4.61 9.36
C VAL A 109 -16.84 3.74 9.85
N ARG A 110 -17.72 4.31 10.67
CA ARG A 110 -18.91 3.59 11.12
C ARG A 110 -19.87 3.39 9.94
N LYS A 111 -20.29 2.17 9.72
CA LYS A 111 -21.30 1.83 8.73
C LYS A 111 -22.69 2.23 9.25
N ILE A 112 -23.51 2.80 8.37
CA ILE A 112 -24.92 3.07 8.69
C ILE A 112 -25.64 1.75 8.91
N CYS A 113 -26.40 1.67 10.01
CA CYS A 113 -27.17 0.46 10.35
C CYS A 113 -28.27 0.21 9.29
N SER A 114 -28.33 -1.00 8.77
CA SER A 114 -29.33 -1.37 7.76
C SER A 114 -30.77 -1.41 8.30
N HIS A 115 -30.94 -1.60 9.62
CA HIS A 115 -32.25 -1.74 10.26
C HIS A 115 -32.84 -0.40 10.73
N CYS A 116 -32.04 0.53 11.21
CA CYS A 116 -32.51 1.78 11.79
C CYS A 116 -32.11 3.03 11.00
N LYS A 117 -31.58 2.88 9.79
CA LYS A 117 -31.32 4.01 8.90
C LYS A 117 -32.63 4.66 8.48
N ILE A 118 -32.66 5.99 8.53
CA ILE A 118 -33.79 6.81 8.05
C ILE A 118 -33.23 7.72 6.95
N GLU A 119 -33.92 7.74 5.81
CA GLU A 119 -33.64 8.69 4.74
C GLU A 119 -34.24 10.05 5.11
N ARG A 120 -33.47 11.10 4.92
CA ARG A 120 -33.95 12.47 5.08
C ARG A 120 -33.50 13.35 3.90
N GLU A 121 -34.26 14.36 3.60
CA GLU A 121 -33.85 15.35 2.62
C GLU A 121 -32.65 16.14 3.08
N LYS A 122 -31.77 16.51 2.13
CA LYS A 122 -30.58 17.31 2.42
C LYS A 122 -31.00 18.73 2.78
N THR A 123 -30.54 19.21 3.91
CA THR A 123 -30.71 20.63 4.27
C THR A 123 -29.67 21.50 3.55
N PRO A 124 -29.91 22.82 3.46
CA PRO A 124 -28.89 23.74 2.94
C PRO A 124 -27.56 23.68 3.70
N GLN A 125 -27.63 23.41 5.00
CA GLN A 125 -26.45 23.23 5.87
C GLN A 125 -25.64 21.97 5.51
N ASP A 126 -26.33 20.84 5.23
CA ASP A 126 -25.67 19.62 4.78
C ASP A 126 -24.95 19.85 3.45
N THR A 127 -25.59 20.55 2.54
CA THR A 127 -25.02 20.88 1.24
C THR A 127 -23.79 21.79 1.37
N ALA A 128 -23.82 22.77 2.25
CA ALA A 128 -22.68 23.65 2.52
C ALA A 128 -21.52 22.88 3.14
N MET A 129 -21.79 21.99 4.11
CA MET A 129 -20.79 21.15 4.75
C MET A 129 -20.12 20.19 3.76
N ILE A 130 -20.90 19.54 2.89
CA ILE A 130 -20.36 18.65 1.85
C ILE A 130 -19.46 19.42 0.89
N LYS A 131 -19.89 20.61 0.45
CA LYS A 131 -19.08 21.46 -0.43
C LYS A 131 -17.76 21.88 0.21
N ALA A 132 -17.80 22.29 1.50
CA ALA A 132 -16.58 22.65 2.24
C ALA A 132 -15.61 21.47 2.34
N MET A 133 -16.10 20.28 2.70
CA MET A 133 -15.28 19.07 2.75
C MET A 133 -14.66 18.72 1.38
N MET A 134 -15.42 18.84 0.31
CA MET A 134 -14.91 18.59 -1.04
C MET A 134 -13.83 19.60 -1.43
N GLN A 135 -13.99 20.88 -1.09
CA GLN A 135 -12.98 21.91 -1.35
C GLN A 135 -11.67 21.65 -0.56
N GLU A 136 -11.75 21.23 0.70
CA GLU A 136 -10.56 20.85 1.47
C GLU A 136 -9.80 19.67 0.84
N VAL A 137 -10.52 18.70 0.31
CA VAL A 137 -9.91 17.55 -0.37
C VAL A 137 -9.22 18.01 -1.66
N TRP A 138 -9.87 18.84 -2.48
CA TRP A 138 -9.29 19.32 -3.74
C TRP A 138 -8.09 20.25 -3.55
N MET A 139 -8.11 21.14 -2.55
CA MET A 139 -6.99 22.05 -2.29
C MET A 139 -5.73 21.36 -1.72
N LYS A 140 -5.83 20.16 -1.20
CA LYS A 140 -4.66 19.38 -0.76
C LYS A 140 -3.92 18.66 -1.89
N TRP A 141 -4.47 18.71 -3.11
CA TRP A 141 -3.92 18.02 -4.28
C TRP A 141 -3.43 18.97 -5.39
N LEU A 142 -3.46 20.28 -5.11
CA LEU A 142 -2.86 21.35 -5.92
C LEU A 142 -1.66 21.98 -5.18
#